data_6747d426799e5b3086488da7b6febe3c
#
_entry.id   6747d426799e5b3086488da7b6febe3c
#
_cell.length_a   1.000
_cell.length_b   1.000
_cell.length_c   1.000
_cell.angle_alpha   90.00
_cell.angle_beta   90.00
_cell.angle_gamma   90.00
#
_symmetry.space_group_name_H-M   'P 1'
#
loop_
_entity.id
_entity.type
_entity.pdbx_description
1 polymer ?
#
loop_
_entity_poly.entity_id
_entity_poly.type
_entity_poly.pdbx_seq_one_letter_code
_entity_poly.pdbx_strand_id
1 'polypeptide(L)'
;IDLTTDATPAQIKAALGPIADALWTQGERFGTIGVKVGDRVFEITTHRAESYAPDSRKPEVAFGTDVRDDLARRDFTVNAMALELPEPVLVDPFDGAADLAANRLRTPLAPEVSFTDDPLRMLRAARFIAGYGLEPTADLVDAVRANAGRLEIVSGERIRDELDKLL
;
A
#
# COMPACT_ATOMS: atom_id res chain seq x y z
N ILE A 1 5.71 -8.95 -9.56
CA ILE A 1 4.77 -8.02 -10.20
C ILE A 1 3.54 -7.98 -9.32
N ASP A 2 3.14 -6.77 -8.91
CA ASP A 2 1.98 -6.56 -8.05
C ASP A 2 0.79 -6.16 -8.93
N LEU A 3 -0.30 -6.90 -8.80
CA LEU A 3 -1.56 -6.63 -9.48
C LEU A 3 -2.67 -6.43 -8.44
N THR A 4 -3.66 -5.63 -8.78
CA THR A 4 -4.87 -5.46 -7.97
C THR A 4 -6.12 -5.65 -8.85
N THR A 5 -7.20 -6.19 -8.28
CA THR A 5 -8.40 -6.57 -9.01
C THR A 5 -9.64 -6.51 -8.09
N ASP A 6 -10.81 -6.40 -8.68
CA ASP A 6 -12.11 -6.56 -8.01
C ASP A 6 -12.48 -8.05 -7.78
N ALA A 7 -11.75 -8.99 -8.40
CA ALA A 7 -11.97 -10.41 -8.19
C ALA A 7 -11.65 -10.86 -6.78
N THR A 8 -12.49 -11.70 -6.20
CA THR A 8 -12.25 -12.32 -4.89
C THR A 8 -11.08 -13.32 -4.94
N PRO A 9 -10.42 -13.66 -3.81
CA PRO A 9 -9.37 -14.68 -3.79
C PRO A 9 -9.79 -16.02 -4.41
N ALA A 10 -11.04 -16.42 -4.25
CA ALA A 10 -11.58 -17.63 -4.84
C ALA A 10 -11.63 -17.55 -6.38
N GLN A 11 -12.07 -16.41 -6.92
CA GLN A 11 -12.10 -16.15 -8.36
C GLN A 11 -10.69 -16.07 -8.95
N ILE A 12 -9.75 -15.41 -8.25
CA ILE A 12 -8.33 -15.35 -8.63
C ILE A 12 -7.75 -16.77 -8.76
N LYS A 13 -7.95 -17.62 -7.74
CA LYS A 13 -7.51 -19.02 -7.75
C LYS A 13 -8.14 -19.83 -8.91
N ALA A 14 -9.43 -19.64 -9.14
CA ALA A 14 -10.14 -20.35 -10.21
C ALA A 14 -9.62 -19.94 -11.60
N ALA A 15 -9.36 -18.65 -11.81
CA ALA A 15 -8.87 -18.14 -13.09
C ALA A 15 -7.41 -18.55 -13.39
N LEU A 16 -6.56 -18.54 -12.38
CA LEU A 16 -5.12 -18.73 -12.55
C LEU A 16 -4.67 -20.18 -12.34
N GLY A 17 -5.42 -20.99 -11.59
CA GLY A 17 -5.08 -22.38 -11.33
C GLY A 17 -4.72 -23.19 -12.58
N PRO A 18 -5.43 -23.05 -13.70
CA PRO A 18 -5.12 -23.79 -14.93
C PRO A 18 -3.79 -23.43 -15.61
N ILE A 19 -3.25 -22.23 -15.34
CA ILE A 19 -2.02 -21.72 -16.00
C ILE A 19 -0.85 -21.53 -15.05
N ALA A 20 -1.05 -21.71 -13.74
CA ALA A 20 -0.04 -21.51 -12.72
C ALA A 20 0.88 -22.71 -12.59
N ASP A 21 2.21 -22.48 -12.59
CA ASP A 21 3.20 -23.49 -12.20
C ASP A 21 3.21 -23.72 -10.68
N ALA A 22 2.92 -22.67 -9.91
CA ALA A 22 2.74 -22.71 -8.46
C ALA A 22 1.79 -21.61 -8.00
N LEU A 23 1.02 -21.90 -6.95
CA LEU A 23 0.09 -20.97 -6.32
C LEU A 23 0.23 -21.07 -4.79
N TRP A 24 0.25 -19.92 -4.09
CA TRP A 24 0.31 -19.88 -2.62
C TRP A 24 -0.67 -18.89 -2.05
N THR A 25 -1.15 -19.20 -0.85
CA THR A 25 -2.30 -18.56 -0.21
C THR A 25 -1.96 -17.93 1.14
N GLN A 26 -0.67 -17.71 1.42
CA GLN A 26 -0.23 -17.13 2.72
C GLN A 26 -0.87 -15.76 3.00
N GLY A 27 -1.15 -14.97 1.95
CA GLY A 27 -1.82 -13.67 2.01
C GLY A 27 -3.34 -13.71 1.82
N GLU A 28 -3.96 -14.86 1.64
CA GLU A 28 -5.38 -14.99 1.23
C GLU A 28 -6.34 -14.31 2.21
N ARG A 29 -6.08 -14.38 3.51
CA ARG A 29 -6.88 -13.70 4.54
C ARG A 29 -6.89 -12.17 4.37
N PHE A 30 -5.89 -11.63 3.66
CA PHE A 30 -5.77 -10.21 3.32
C PHE A 30 -6.11 -9.94 1.84
N GLY A 31 -6.67 -10.93 1.15
CA GLY A 31 -7.06 -10.81 -0.26
C GLY A 31 -5.94 -11.06 -1.26
N THR A 32 -4.73 -11.45 -0.83
CA THR A 32 -3.58 -11.63 -1.72
C THR A 32 -3.36 -13.11 -2.06
N ILE A 33 -3.25 -13.39 -3.34
CA ILE A 33 -2.87 -14.70 -3.90
C ILE A 33 -1.55 -14.52 -4.66
N GLY A 34 -0.55 -15.32 -4.30
CA GLY A 34 0.68 -15.39 -5.05
C GLY A 34 0.61 -16.47 -6.12
N VAL A 35 1.15 -16.18 -7.30
CA VAL A 35 1.19 -17.14 -8.41
C VAL A 35 2.49 -17.03 -9.17
N LYS A 36 3.01 -18.19 -9.62
CA LYS A 36 4.15 -18.26 -10.53
C LYS A 36 3.66 -18.77 -11.89
N VAL A 37 4.04 -18.08 -12.96
CA VAL A 37 3.80 -18.49 -14.34
C VAL A 37 5.11 -18.31 -15.12
N GLY A 38 5.73 -19.40 -15.55
CA GLY A 38 7.06 -19.40 -16.13
C GLY A 38 8.09 -18.84 -15.14
N ASP A 39 8.88 -17.88 -15.58
CA ASP A 39 9.89 -17.23 -14.74
C ASP A 39 9.35 -16.02 -13.94
N ARG A 40 8.07 -15.73 -14.04
CA ARG A 40 7.46 -14.55 -13.40
C ARG A 40 6.66 -14.94 -12.16
N VAL A 41 6.82 -14.11 -11.14
CA VAL A 41 6.03 -14.17 -9.91
C VAL A 41 5.10 -12.97 -9.86
N PHE A 42 3.83 -13.25 -9.56
CA PHE A 42 2.79 -12.24 -9.41
C PHE A 42 2.20 -12.33 -8.01
N GLU A 43 1.95 -11.17 -7.40
CA GLU A 43 1.09 -11.04 -6.23
C GLU A 43 -0.17 -10.31 -6.67
N ILE A 44 -1.32 -10.96 -6.51
CA ILE A 44 -2.60 -10.46 -6.97
C ILE A 44 -3.48 -10.24 -5.76
N THR A 45 -3.88 -8.99 -5.55
CA THR A 45 -4.63 -8.58 -4.37
C THR A 45 -6.02 -8.09 -4.77
N THR A 46 -7.05 -8.61 -4.13
CA THR A 46 -8.41 -8.06 -4.23
C THR A 46 -8.44 -6.63 -3.70
N HIS A 47 -9.12 -5.71 -4.39
CA HIS A 47 -9.31 -4.34 -3.89
C HIS A 47 -9.88 -4.36 -2.48
N ARG A 48 -9.35 -3.51 -1.61
CA ARG A 48 -9.74 -3.47 -0.20
C ARG A 48 -10.12 -2.05 0.19
N ALA A 49 -11.23 -1.94 0.91
CA ALA A 49 -11.51 -0.82 1.79
C ALA A 49 -11.16 -1.28 3.21
N GLU A 50 -10.23 -0.61 3.88
CA GLU A 50 -9.85 -0.95 5.25
C GLU A 50 -10.57 0.00 6.20
N SER A 51 -11.24 -0.55 7.22
CA SER A 51 -11.69 0.22 8.37
C SER A 51 -10.89 -0.19 9.60
N TYR A 52 -10.39 0.80 10.33
CA TYR A 52 -9.64 0.57 11.57
C TYR A 52 -10.54 0.90 12.75
N ALA A 53 -10.71 -0.05 13.67
CA ALA A 53 -11.31 0.27 14.97
C ALA A 53 -10.30 1.10 15.79
N PRO A 54 -10.73 2.12 16.57
CA PRO A 54 -9.84 3.05 17.28
C PRO A 54 -8.78 2.38 18.16
N ASP A 55 -9.06 1.19 18.67
CA ASP A 55 -8.21 0.44 19.60
C ASP A 55 -7.63 -0.86 19.00
N SER A 56 -7.77 -1.08 17.69
CA SER A 56 -7.32 -2.30 17.03
C SER A 56 -6.37 -2.00 15.86
N ARG A 57 -5.22 -2.68 15.84
CA ARG A 57 -4.28 -2.70 14.70
C ARG A 57 -4.68 -3.70 13.61
N LYS A 58 -5.72 -4.49 13.84
CA LYS A 58 -6.20 -5.44 12.85
C LYS A 58 -7.27 -4.75 12.04
N PRO A 59 -6.99 -4.34 10.80
CA PRO A 59 -8.02 -3.82 9.93
C PRO A 59 -9.09 -4.89 9.74
N GLU A 60 -10.34 -4.52 9.84
CA GLU A 60 -11.40 -5.31 9.23
C GLU A 60 -11.26 -5.13 7.73
N VAL A 61 -10.78 -6.19 7.07
CA VAL A 61 -10.63 -6.18 5.62
C VAL A 61 -12.01 -6.33 5.00
N ALA A 62 -12.54 -5.24 4.47
CA ALA A 62 -13.69 -5.29 3.58
C ALA A 62 -13.18 -5.35 2.14
N PHE A 63 -13.52 -6.42 1.42
CA PHE A 63 -13.23 -6.47 -0.01
C PHE A 63 -14.13 -5.48 -0.75
N GLY A 64 -13.52 -4.61 -1.56
CA GLY A 64 -14.18 -3.62 -2.38
C GLY A 64 -14.05 -3.93 -3.86
N THR A 65 -14.74 -3.16 -4.68
CA THR A 65 -14.67 -3.23 -6.14
C THR A 65 -14.04 -1.98 -6.75
N ASP A 66 -13.83 -0.93 -5.95
CA ASP A 66 -13.27 0.33 -6.41
C ASP A 66 -11.77 0.39 -6.16
N VAL A 67 -11.00 0.54 -7.23
CA VAL A 67 -9.55 0.73 -7.17
C VAL A 67 -9.16 2.01 -6.44
N ARG A 68 -10.00 3.05 -6.45
CA ARG A 68 -9.72 4.31 -5.72
C ARG A 68 -9.63 4.09 -4.22
N ASP A 69 -10.51 3.25 -3.66
CA ASP A 69 -10.47 2.90 -2.24
C ASP A 69 -9.18 2.14 -1.90
N ASP A 70 -8.75 1.22 -2.77
CA ASP A 70 -7.46 0.51 -2.59
C ASP A 70 -6.27 1.45 -2.68
N LEU A 71 -6.29 2.43 -3.58
CA LEU A 71 -5.23 3.43 -3.71
C LEU A 71 -5.25 4.45 -2.56
N ALA A 72 -6.43 4.83 -2.04
CA ALA A 72 -6.58 5.78 -0.93
C ALA A 72 -5.90 5.31 0.37
N ARG A 73 -5.91 4.00 0.63
CA ARG A 73 -5.29 3.41 1.84
C ARG A 73 -3.78 3.23 1.75
N ARG A 74 -3.15 3.54 0.63
CA ARG A 74 -1.70 3.44 0.45
C ARG A 74 -0.97 4.54 1.23
N ASP A 75 0.35 4.38 1.36
CA ASP A 75 1.18 5.27 2.17
C ASP A 75 1.29 6.68 1.58
N PHE A 76 1.74 6.78 0.31
CA PHE A 76 2.00 8.06 -0.34
C PHE A 76 1.40 8.10 -1.74
N THR A 77 1.07 9.32 -2.21
CA THR A 77 0.49 9.55 -3.54
C THR A 77 1.34 8.96 -4.66
N VAL A 78 2.66 9.06 -4.56
CA VAL A 78 3.63 8.49 -5.52
C VAL A 78 3.54 6.96 -5.63
N ASN A 79 2.96 6.29 -4.66
CA ASN A 79 2.67 4.85 -4.64
C ASN A 79 1.17 4.53 -4.82
N ALA A 80 0.32 5.56 -4.91
CA ALA A 80 -1.13 5.42 -5.01
C ALA A 80 -1.63 5.60 -6.44
N MET A 81 -0.90 5.03 -7.38
CA MET A 81 -1.21 4.99 -8.81
C MET A 81 -1.29 3.55 -9.29
N ALA A 82 -2.05 3.31 -10.34
CA ALA A 82 -2.16 2.01 -11.00
C ALA A 82 -2.22 2.16 -12.52
N LEU A 83 -1.91 1.09 -13.25
CA LEU A 83 -2.20 0.98 -14.67
C LEU A 83 -3.35 -0.02 -14.85
N GLU A 84 -4.45 0.44 -15.43
CA GLU A 84 -5.55 -0.43 -15.83
C GLU A 84 -5.15 -1.23 -17.06
N LEU A 85 -5.47 -2.52 -17.07
CA LEU A 85 -5.17 -3.44 -18.15
C LEU A 85 -6.49 -3.98 -18.76
N PRO A 86 -6.50 -4.43 -20.05
CA PRO A 86 -5.33 -4.68 -20.92
C PRO A 86 -4.75 -3.45 -21.63
N GLU A 87 -5.56 -2.40 -21.91
CA GLU A 87 -5.05 -1.13 -22.43
C GLU A 87 -4.50 -0.32 -21.27
N PRO A 88 -3.17 -0.01 -21.28
CA PRO A 88 -2.53 0.61 -20.11
C PRO A 88 -2.97 2.07 -19.94
N VAL A 89 -4.04 2.28 -19.16
CA VAL A 89 -4.54 3.60 -18.77
C VAL A 89 -4.08 3.92 -17.35
N LEU A 90 -3.48 5.09 -17.16
CA LEU A 90 -3.05 5.53 -15.83
C LEU A 90 -4.27 5.90 -14.98
N VAL A 91 -4.40 5.26 -13.83
CA VAL A 91 -5.35 5.57 -12.76
C VAL A 91 -4.58 6.28 -11.64
N ASP A 92 -4.74 7.59 -11.55
CA ASP A 92 -4.03 8.45 -10.60
C ASP A 92 -5.02 9.40 -9.89
N PRO A 93 -5.82 8.89 -8.95
CA PRO A 93 -6.86 9.68 -8.31
C PRO A 93 -6.34 10.71 -7.30
N PHE A 94 -5.06 10.68 -6.98
CA PHE A 94 -4.44 11.50 -5.94
C PHE A 94 -3.28 12.38 -6.45
N ASP A 95 -3.15 12.54 -7.77
CA ASP A 95 -2.09 13.33 -8.42
C ASP A 95 -0.66 12.85 -8.11
N GLY A 96 -0.47 11.53 -7.94
CA GLY A 96 0.83 10.93 -7.61
C GLY A 96 1.89 11.18 -8.66
N ALA A 97 1.53 11.17 -9.96
CA ALA A 97 2.43 11.48 -11.05
C ALA A 97 2.93 12.94 -11.01
N ALA A 98 2.05 13.89 -10.66
CA ALA A 98 2.42 15.30 -10.49
C ALA A 98 3.30 15.50 -9.26
N ASP A 99 3.02 14.80 -8.14
CA ASP A 99 3.85 14.84 -6.95
C ASP A 99 5.25 14.25 -7.21
N LEU A 100 5.31 13.14 -7.93
CA LEU A 100 6.59 12.54 -8.32
C LEU A 100 7.42 13.49 -9.20
N ALA A 101 6.79 14.13 -10.18
CA ALA A 101 7.46 15.09 -11.06
C ALA A 101 7.94 16.34 -10.29
N ALA A 102 7.25 16.71 -9.21
CA ALA A 102 7.59 17.84 -8.33
C ALA A 102 8.53 17.44 -7.16
N ASN A 103 8.99 16.19 -7.10
CA ASN A 103 9.72 15.62 -5.94
C ASN A 103 8.99 15.82 -4.61
N ARG A 104 7.67 15.75 -4.60
CA ARG A 104 6.84 16.01 -3.42
C ARG A 104 6.41 14.70 -2.76
N LEU A 105 6.48 14.66 -1.43
CA LEU A 105 5.97 13.55 -0.61
C LEU A 105 4.72 13.98 0.13
N ARG A 106 3.59 13.32 -0.18
CA ARG A 106 2.31 13.56 0.47
C ARG A 106 1.49 12.26 0.52
N THR A 107 0.57 12.17 1.46
CA THR A 107 -0.35 11.02 1.60
C THR A 107 -1.60 11.20 0.74
N PRO A 108 -2.26 10.11 0.26
CA PRO A 108 -3.52 10.19 -0.48
C PRO A 108 -4.66 10.83 0.32
N LEU A 109 -4.76 10.50 1.60
CA LEU A 109 -5.68 11.10 2.58
C LEU A 109 -4.93 12.05 3.49
N ALA A 110 -5.64 12.71 4.42
CA ALA A 110 -5.01 13.55 5.43
C ALA A 110 -3.92 12.76 6.18
N PRO A 111 -2.70 13.34 6.39
CA PRO A 111 -1.59 12.62 7.02
C PRO A 111 -1.93 12.06 8.40
N GLU A 112 -2.76 12.76 9.19
CA GLU A 112 -3.21 12.33 10.51
C GLU A 112 -3.98 11.00 10.43
N VAL A 113 -4.85 10.86 9.43
CA VAL A 113 -5.59 9.61 9.17
C VAL A 113 -4.61 8.52 8.79
N SER A 114 -3.74 8.79 7.81
CA SER A 114 -2.76 7.84 7.31
C SER A 114 -1.84 7.29 8.41
N PHE A 115 -1.35 8.15 9.32
CA PHE A 115 -0.44 7.75 10.41
C PHE A 115 -1.19 7.15 11.61
N THR A 116 -2.47 7.43 11.75
CA THR A 116 -3.34 6.73 12.71
C THR A 116 -3.57 5.29 12.27
N ASP A 117 -3.80 5.05 10.99
CA ASP A 117 -4.03 3.73 10.42
C ASP A 117 -2.77 2.85 10.49
N ASP A 118 -1.62 3.37 10.04
CA ASP A 118 -0.34 2.65 10.14
C ASP A 118 0.80 3.61 10.51
N PRO A 119 1.18 3.69 11.81
CA PRO A 119 2.26 4.56 12.26
C PRO A 119 3.62 4.27 11.61
N LEU A 120 3.85 3.07 11.07
CA LEU A 120 5.11 2.75 10.37
C LEU A 120 5.31 3.64 9.14
N ARG A 121 4.23 4.19 8.57
CA ARG A 121 4.33 5.13 7.42
C ARG A 121 5.17 6.36 7.74
N MET A 122 5.30 6.75 9.01
CA MET A 122 6.20 7.84 9.43
C MET A 122 7.69 7.49 9.18
N LEU A 123 8.12 6.25 9.47
CA LEU A 123 9.47 5.78 9.14
C LEU A 123 9.65 5.60 7.63
N ARG A 124 8.61 5.13 6.95
CA ARG A 124 8.61 5.06 5.48
C ARG A 124 8.76 6.44 4.85
N ALA A 125 8.12 7.48 5.42
CA ALA A 125 8.33 8.87 4.97
C ALA A 125 9.81 9.27 5.05
N ALA A 126 10.48 8.99 6.18
CA ALA A 126 11.92 9.25 6.32
C ALA A 126 12.74 8.54 5.24
N ARG A 127 12.41 7.27 4.94
CA ARG A 127 13.07 6.50 3.89
C ARG A 127 12.84 7.09 2.49
N PHE A 128 11.62 7.52 2.17
CA PHE A 128 11.32 8.13 0.88
C PHE A 128 12.02 9.49 0.71
N ILE A 129 12.11 10.27 1.77
CA ILE A 129 12.87 11.54 1.79
C ILE A 129 14.35 11.27 1.54
N ALA A 130 14.96 10.36 2.32
CA ALA A 130 16.39 10.09 2.23
C ALA A 130 16.79 9.32 0.97
N GLY A 131 16.00 8.30 0.58
CA GLY A 131 16.35 7.41 -0.53
C GLY A 131 16.01 7.94 -1.91
N TYR A 132 14.96 8.76 -2.03
CA TYR A 132 14.48 9.26 -3.32
C TYR A 132 14.55 10.79 -3.46
N GLY A 133 14.98 11.51 -2.42
CA GLY A 133 15.08 12.96 -2.44
C GLY A 133 13.73 13.67 -2.52
N LEU A 134 12.65 13.03 -2.04
CA LEU A 134 11.34 13.64 -2.03
C LEU A 134 11.21 14.66 -0.89
N GLU A 135 10.56 15.78 -1.16
CA GLU A 135 10.33 16.84 -0.19
C GLU A 135 8.95 16.68 0.49
N PRO A 136 8.89 16.50 1.81
CA PRO A 136 7.62 16.33 2.51
C PRO A 136 6.83 17.65 2.53
N THR A 137 5.52 17.56 2.41
CA THR A 137 4.62 18.71 2.63
C THR A 137 4.63 19.12 4.12
N ALA A 138 4.31 20.37 4.42
CA ALA A 138 4.33 20.88 5.79
C ALA A 138 3.36 20.13 6.72
N ASP A 139 2.15 19.85 6.24
CA ASP A 139 1.14 19.06 6.96
C ASP A 139 1.60 17.63 7.26
N LEU A 140 2.34 17.00 6.33
CA LEU A 140 2.93 15.67 6.57
C LEU A 140 3.97 15.73 7.71
N VAL A 141 4.83 16.75 7.72
CA VAL A 141 5.83 16.94 8.79
C VAL A 141 5.16 17.19 10.15
N ASP A 142 4.12 18.02 10.19
CA ASP A 142 3.40 18.33 11.41
C ASP A 142 2.66 17.09 11.94
N ALA A 143 2.04 16.30 11.06
CA ALA A 143 1.40 15.04 11.43
C ALA A 143 2.40 14.01 11.96
N VAL A 144 3.62 13.91 11.39
CA VAL A 144 4.70 13.05 11.94
C VAL A 144 5.02 13.46 13.36
N ARG A 145 5.22 14.76 13.62
CA ARG A 145 5.53 15.25 14.98
C ARG A 145 4.41 14.93 15.98
N ALA A 146 3.17 15.12 15.56
CA ALA A 146 2.01 14.89 16.41
C ALA A 146 1.80 13.39 16.72
N ASN A 147 2.15 12.51 15.80
CA ASN A 147 1.87 11.07 15.91
C ASN A 147 3.11 10.22 16.24
N ALA A 148 4.31 10.80 16.44
CA ALA A 148 5.56 10.06 16.64
C ALA A 148 5.47 9.03 17.78
N GLY A 149 4.79 9.34 18.88
CA GLY A 149 4.58 8.42 20.01
C GLY A 149 3.81 7.14 19.63
N ARG A 150 3.04 7.15 18.55
CA ARG A 150 2.32 5.95 18.09
C ARG A 150 3.25 4.87 17.51
N LEU A 151 4.51 5.16 17.25
CA LEU A 151 5.49 4.15 16.85
C LEU A 151 5.67 3.06 17.92
N GLU A 152 5.39 3.35 19.19
CA GLU A 152 5.43 2.37 20.30
C GLU A 152 4.50 1.17 20.08
N ILE A 153 3.42 1.35 19.30
CA ILE A 153 2.51 0.25 19.00
C ILE A 153 2.96 -0.61 17.81
N VAL A 154 3.97 -0.21 17.06
CA VAL A 154 4.52 -0.97 15.93
C VAL A 154 5.49 -2.04 16.45
N SER A 155 5.46 -3.24 15.86
CA SER A 155 6.40 -4.29 16.28
C SER A 155 7.84 -3.90 15.95
N GLY A 156 8.77 -4.23 16.86
CA GLY A 156 10.20 -3.96 16.69
C GLY A 156 10.77 -4.57 15.40
N GLU A 157 10.23 -5.71 14.94
CA GLU A 157 10.60 -6.35 13.68
C GLU A 157 10.30 -5.43 12.48
N ARG A 158 9.07 -4.90 12.39
CA ARG A 158 8.69 -3.97 11.30
C ARG A 158 9.51 -2.69 11.32
N ILE A 159 9.78 -2.14 12.52
CA ILE A 159 10.63 -0.96 12.68
C ILE A 159 12.04 -1.25 12.17
N ARG A 160 12.65 -2.38 12.59
CA ARG A 160 13.99 -2.78 12.16
C ARG A 160 14.03 -2.94 10.64
N ASP A 161 13.07 -3.67 10.05
CA ASP A 161 13.03 -3.92 8.61
C ASP A 161 12.92 -2.63 7.79
N GLU A 162 12.27 -1.60 8.33
CA GLU A 162 12.18 -0.31 7.66
C GLU A 162 13.44 0.54 7.85
N LEU A 163 14.08 0.46 9.02
CA LEU A 163 15.38 1.10 9.28
C LEU A 163 16.51 0.48 8.45
N ASP A 164 16.52 -0.86 8.30
CA ASP A 164 17.52 -1.56 7.47
C ASP A 164 17.42 -1.16 5.97
N LYS A 165 16.24 -0.73 5.52
CA LYS A 165 16.06 -0.20 4.15
C LYS A 165 16.43 1.27 4.03
N LEU A 166 16.49 2.00 5.15
CA LEU A 166 16.86 3.41 5.18
C LEU A 166 18.39 3.58 5.17
N LEU A 167 19.12 2.65 5.80
CA LEU A 167 20.59 2.64 5.94
C LEU A 167 21.27 1.98 4.75
#